data_8212c4d5719e687eac01be5b404c3f9b
#
_entry.id   8212c4d5719e687eac01be5b404c3f9b
#
_cell.length_a   1.000
_cell.length_b   1.000
_cell.length_c   1.000
_cell.angle_alpha   90.00
_cell.angle_beta   90.00
_cell.angle_gamma   90.00
#
_symmetry.space_group_name_H-M   'P 1'
#
loop_
_entity.id
_entity.type
_entity.pdbx_description
1 polymer ?
#
loop_
_entity_poly.entity_id
_entity_poly.type
_entity_poly.pdbx_seq_one_letter_code
_entity_poly.pdbx_strand_id
1 'polypeptide(L)'
;MFYRLTSLLLCGLLFVAAGCAPIQPATPAADSSTTLTVFAAASLTDAFNEIGKNFEAANPGVKVVFNFAGSQQLAQQLGQGAPADVFASANGKQMDVAIDTGRMISGTAHTFVRNRLVVITPKDNPAQLKSLPDLAKSGIKLVFAAKEVPVGQYALDFLDKVVKDGRLGADYKDKVLANVVSNEQDVKAVLAKVALGEADGGIVYTSDITAAAGTKVQRIDIPDKFNTIAAYPIAAVKDSKHLDLANTFTAYIFTPAAQQVLVKYGFIAIK
;
A
#
# COMPACT_ATOMS: atom_id res chain seq x y z
N MET A 1 -43.28 -85.32 -55.02
CA MET A 1 -42.51 -86.53 -54.69
C MET A 1 -41.26 -86.07 -53.92
N PHE A 2 -41.12 -86.64 -52.75
CA PHE A 2 -40.04 -86.57 -51.79
C PHE A 2 -39.89 -85.29 -50.90
N TYR A 3 -40.24 -85.50 -49.66
CA TYR A 3 -39.95 -84.83 -48.43
C TYR A 3 -38.45 -84.74 -48.14
N ARG A 4 -37.99 -83.68 -47.50
CA ARG A 4 -37.04 -83.82 -46.38
C ARG A 4 -37.19 -82.66 -45.40
N LEU A 5 -37.54 -83.01 -44.19
CA LEU A 5 -37.45 -82.23 -42.96
C LEU A 5 -36.00 -81.90 -42.65
N THR A 6 -35.69 -80.66 -42.22
CA THR A 6 -34.53 -80.39 -41.44
C THR A 6 -34.88 -79.40 -40.37
N SER A 7 -34.68 -79.81 -39.13
CA SER A 7 -34.85 -79.06 -37.89
C SER A 7 -33.86 -77.88 -37.78
N LEU A 8 -34.34 -76.71 -37.48
CA LEU A 8 -33.51 -75.58 -37.08
C LEU A 8 -33.48 -75.50 -35.56
N LEU A 9 -32.26 -75.69 -34.99
CA LEU A 9 -31.95 -75.40 -33.61
C LEU A 9 -31.86 -73.86 -33.44
N LEU A 10 -32.66 -73.30 -32.55
CA LEU A 10 -32.65 -71.89 -32.19
C LEU A 10 -31.67 -71.69 -31.02
N CYS A 11 -30.43 -71.23 -31.30
CA CYS A 11 -29.48 -70.80 -30.29
C CYS A 11 -29.75 -69.32 -29.89
N GLY A 12 -30.28 -69.13 -28.68
CA GLY A 12 -30.51 -67.82 -28.12
C GLY A 12 -29.18 -67.17 -27.71
N LEU A 13 -28.77 -66.11 -28.39
CA LEU A 13 -27.68 -65.20 -27.95
C LEU A 13 -28.21 -64.15 -26.96
N LEU A 14 -27.86 -64.29 -25.68
CA LEU A 14 -28.05 -63.26 -24.71
C LEU A 14 -27.01 -62.18 -24.96
N PHE A 15 -27.42 -60.99 -25.47
CA PHE A 15 -26.60 -59.75 -25.50
C PHE A 15 -26.63 -59.13 -24.13
N VAL A 16 -25.51 -59.19 -23.37
CA VAL A 16 -25.29 -58.40 -22.20
C VAL A 16 -24.86 -57.03 -22.71
N ALA A 17 -25.76 -56.05 -22.69
CA ALA A 17 -25.44 -54.67 -22.95
C ALA A 17 -24.69 -54.10 -21.71
N ALA A 18 -23.35 -54.08 -21.74
CA ALA A 18 -22.54 -53.33 -20.79
C ALA A 18 -22.76 -51.83 -21.06
N GLY A 19 -23.57 -51.18 -20.21
CA GLY A 19 -23.79 -49.74 -20.22
C GLY A 19 -22.50 -48.99 -19.83
N CYS A 20 -21.75 -48.46 -20.81
CA CYS A 20 -20.75 -47.46 -20.57
C CYS A 20 -21.47 -46.17 -20.20
N ALA A 21 -21.56 -45.86 -18.88
CA ALA A 21 -21.91 -44.52 -18.43
C ALA A 21 -20.78 -43.56 -18.86
N PRO A 22 -21.08 -42.45 -19.52
CA PRO A 22 -20.05 -41.45 -19.82
C PRO A 22 -19.49 -40.87 -18.51
N ILE A 23 -18.19 -41.04 -18.27
CA ILE A 23 -17.46 -40.32 -17.23
C ILE A 23 -17.48 -38.85 -17.66
N GLN A 24 -18.40 -38.07 -17.07
CA GLN A 24 -18.34 -36.61 -17.20
C GLN A 24 -17.01 -36.13 -16.57
N PRO A 25 -16.14 -35.46 -17.34
CA PRO A 25 -14.97 -34.82 -16.73
C PRO A 25 -15.50 -33.83 -15.69
N ALA A 26 -15.05 -33.99 -14.46
CA ALA A 26 -15.30 -33.01 -13.40
C ALA A 26 -14.80 -31.65 -13.91
N THR A 27 -15.71 -30.72 -14.19
CA THR A 27 -15.38 -29.34 -14.48
C THR A 27 -14.57 -28.84 -13.27
N PRO A 28 -13.34 -28.31 -13.44
CA PRO A 28 -12.65 -27.72 -12.33
C PRO A 28 -13.59 -26.66 -11.73
N ALA A 29 -13.91 -26.79 -10.45
CA ALA A 29 -14.62 -25.74 -9.73
C ALA A 29 -13.82 -24.46 -9.99
N ALA A 30 -14.40 -23.49 -10.68
CA ALA A 30 -13.81 -22.17 -10.82
C ALA A 30 -13.57 -21.70 -9.38
N ASP A 31 -12.30 -21.45 -9.05
CA ASP A 31 -11.90 -20.92 -7.76
C ASP A 31 -12.56 -19.54 -7.65
N SER A 32 -13.76 -19.50 -7.09
CA SER A 32 -14.57 -18.28 -6.97
C SER A 32 -14.05 -17.45 -5.82
N SER A 33 -12.76 -17.04 -5.91
CA SER A 33 -12.19 -16.15 -4.93
C SER A 33 -12.82 -14.76 -5.08
N THR A 34 -13.31 -14.23 -3.96
CA THR A 34 -13.77 -12.84 -3.90
C THR A 34 -12.56 -11.90 -3.82
N THR A 35 -12.43 -11.01 -4.78
CA THR A 35 -11.32 -10.04 -4.79
C THR A 35 -11.70 -8.78 -4.01
N LEU A 36 -10.89 -8.43 -3.02
CA LEU A 36 -10.95 -7.17 -2.27
C LEU A 36 -9.89 -6.22 -2.82
N THR A 37 -10.30 -5.10 -3.38
CA THR A 37 -9.40 -4.07 -3.92
C THR A 37 -9.14 -2.99 -2.88
N VAL A 38 -7.88 -2.85 -2.46
CA VAL A 38 -7.47 -1.89 -1.43
C VAL A 38 -6.57 -0.82 -2.05
N PHE A 39 -7.02 0.42 -2.02
CA PHE A 39 -6.19 1.59 -2.34
C PHE A 39 -5.44 2.02 -1.10
N ALA A 40 -4.11 1.96 -1.13
CA ALA A 40 -3.27 2.22 0.03
C ALA A 40 -2.09 3.13 -0.29
N ALA A 41 -1.78 4.06 0.61
CA ALA A 41 -0.62 4.92 0.49
C ALA A 41 0.66 4.11 0.23
N ALA A 42 1.54 4.60 -0.64
CA ALA A 42 2.77 3.91 -1.06
C ALA A 42 3.67 3.49 0.13
N SER A 43 3.69 4.27 1.20
CA SER A 43 4.43 3.93 2.44
C SER A 43 3.91 2.68 3.16
N LEU A 44 2.67 2.23 2.86
CA LEU A 44 2.07 1.03 3.43
C LEU A 44 2.47 -0.27 2.71
N THR A 45 3.14 -0.18 1.54
CA THR A 45 3.39 -1.30 0.64
C THR A 45 3.91 -2.54 1.35
N ASP A 46 4.98 -2.41 2.12
CA ASP A 46 5.65 -3.58 2.71
C ASP A 46 4.78 -4.21 3.81
N ALA A 47 4.23 -3.39 4.70
CA ALA A 47 3.36 -3.84 5.79
C ALA A 47 2.04 -4.42 5.28
N PHE A 48 1.39 -3.76 4.31
CA PHE A 48 0.10 -4.21 3.79
C PHE A 48 0.21 -5.47 2.94
N ASN A 49 1.33 -5.69 2.25
CA ASN A 49 1.57 -6.97 1.57
C ASN A 49 1.64 -8.15 2.56
N GLU A 50 2.25 -7.95 3.74
CA GLU A 50 2.26 -8.99 4.79
C GLU A 50 0.87 -9.13 5.44
N ILE A 51 0.21 -8.02 5.77
CA ILE A 51 -1.15 -8.02 6.34
C ILE A 51 -2.14 -8.67 5.38
N GLY A 52 -2.07 -8.37 4.07
CA GLY A 52 -2.94 -8.97 3.06
C GLY A 52 -2.82 -10.49 3.01
N LYS A 53 -1.59 -11.02 3.02
CA LYS A 53 -1.34 -12.46 3.09
C LYS A 53 -1.92 -13.09 4.36
N ASN A 54 -1.75 -12.43 5.51
CA ASN A 54 -2.29 -12.92 6.77
C ASN A 54 -3.83 -12.89 6.78
N PHE A 55 -4.43 -11.85 6.17
CA PHE A 55 -5.88 -11.74 6.01
C PHE A 55 -6.44 -12.82 5.09
N GLU A 56 -5.80 -13.06 3.93
CA GLU A 56 -6.17 -14.13 2.99
C GLU A 56 -6.11 -15.50 3.66
N ALA A 57 -5.07 -15.77 4.45
CA ALA A 57 -4.94 -17.03 5.20
C ALA A 57 -6.05 -17.23 6.25
N ALA A 58 -6.53 -16.13 6.86
CA ALA A 58 -7.63 -16.16 7.82
C ALA A 58 -9.02 -16.18 7.16
N ASN A 59 -9.11 -15.89 5.85
CA ASN A 59 -10.36 -15.80 5.10
C ASN A 59 -10.27 -16.59 3.78
N PRO A 60 -10.35 -17.93 3.82
CA PRO A 60 -10.27 -18.77 2.61
C PRO A 60 -11.27 -18.32 1.55
N GLY A 61 -10.84 -18.28 0.29
CA GLY A 61 -11.66 -17.79 -0.84
C GLY A 61 -11.64 -16.26 -1.01
N VAL A 62 -10.83 -15.52 -0.24
CA VAL A 62 -10.60 -14.09 -0.43
C VAL A 62 -9.22 -13.85 -1.02
N LYS A 63 -9.15 -12.92 -2.00
CA LYS A 63 -7.91 -12.38 -2.57
C LYS A 63 -7.86 -10.88 -2.33
N VAL A 64 -6.78 -10.39 -1.73
CA VAL A 64 -6.56 -8.95 -1.54
C VAL A 64 -5.63 -8.42 -2.63
N VAL A 65 -6.10 -7.44 -3.38
CA VAL A 65 -5.32 -6.75 -4.42
C VAL A 65 -5.10 -5.31 -3.99
N PHE A 66 -3.84 -4.89 -3.96
CA PHE A 66 -3.47 -3.55 -3.57
C PHE A 66 -3.17 -2.68 -4.79
N ASN A 67 -3.65 -1.42 -4.74
CA ASN A 67 -3.16 -0.32 -5.57
C ASN A 67 -2.38 0.62 -4.65
N PHE A 68 -1.05 0.60 -4.75
CA PHE A 68 -0.17 1.45 -3.97
C PHE A 68 0.26 2.67 -4.78
N ALA A 69 -0.04 3.86 -4.27
CA ALA A 69 0.35 5.13 -4.89
C ALA A 69 0.39 6.26 -3.85
N GLY A 70 0.72 7.47 -4.27
CA GLY A 70 0.52 8.65 -3.44
C GLY A 70 -0.97 8.81 -3.07
N SER A 71 -1.26 9.13 -1.80
CA SER A 71 -2.65 9.23 -1.33
C SER A 71 -3.48 10.24 -2.13
N GLN A 72 -2.86 11.31 -2.65
CA GLN A 72 -3.52 12.29 -3.52
C GLN A 72 -3.96 11.68 -4.86
N GLN A 73 -3.16 10.80 -5.44
CA GLN A 73 -3.50 10.10 -6.68
C GLN A 73 -4.65 9.12 -6.45
N LEU A 74 -4.60 8.37 -5.33
CA LEU A 74 -5.66 7.42 -4.98
C LEU A 74 -6.99 8.13 -4.68
N ALA A 75 -6.97 9.24 -3.95
CA ALA A 75 -8.15 10.07 -3.70
C ALA A 75 -8.74 10.61 -5.02
N GLN A 76 -7.88 11.06 -5.95
CA GLN A 76 -8.30 11.50 -7.28
C GLN A 76 -8.91 10.35 -8.10
N GLN A 77 -8.29 9.17 -8.10
CA GLN A 77 -8.83 7.98 -8.79
C GLN A 77 -10.20 7.59 -8.24
N LEU A 78 -10.37 7.62 -6.90
CA LEU A 78 -11.69 7.41 -6.27
C LEU A 78 -12.71 8.43 -6.75
N GLY A 79 -12.37 9.73 -6.76
CA GLY A 79 -13.24 10.79 -7.27
C GLY A 79 -13.63 10.62 -8.73
N GLN A 80 -12.76 10.01 -9.53
CA GLN A 80 -13.02 9.67 -10.95
C GLN A 80 -13.81 8.35 -11.12
N GLY A 81 -14.23 7.71 -10.03
CA GLY A 81 -15.04 6.50 -10.07
C GLY A 81 -14.25 5.20 -10.16
N ALA A 82 -12.92 5.21 -9.91
CA ALA A 82 -12.15 3.98 -9.90
C ALA A 82 -12.71 2.99 -8.87
N PRO A 83 -12.86 1.69 -9.24
CA PRO A 83 -13.37 0.69 -8.33
C PRO A 83 -12.35 0.38 -7.24
N ALA A 84 -12.78 0.51 -6.00
CA ALA A 84 -12.02 0.11 -4.82
C ALA A 84 -12.99 -0.27 -3.70
N ASP A 85 -12.54 -1.07 -2.76
CA ASP A 85 -13.33 -1.52 -1.61
C ASP A 85 -12.89 -0.81 -0.32
N VAL A 86 -11.58 -0.51 -0.20
CA VAL A 86 -11.00 0.16 0.98
C VAL A 86 -10.04 1.25 0.53
N PHE A 87 -9.99 2.36 1.27
CA PHE A 87 -8.98 3.39 1.11
C PHE A 87 -8.21 3.61 2.42
N ALA A 88 -6.87 3.53 2.37
CA ALA A 88 -5.95 3.79 3.45
C ALA A 88 -4.99 4.91 3.07
N SER A 89 -5.17 6.09 3.64
CA SER A 89 -4.41 7.31 3.32
C SER A 89 -3.27 7.57 4.31
N ALA A 90 -2.21 8.25 3.87
CA ALA A 90 -1.10 8.68 4.73
C ALA A 90 -1.39 10.02 5.45
N ASN A 91 -2.54 10.65 5.23
CA ASN A 91 -3.01 11.79 6.01
C ASN A 91 -4.53 11.96 5.95
N GLY A 92 -5.07 12.75 6.88
CA GLY A 92 -6.50 13.09 6.92
C GLY A 92 -6.93 13.90 5.69
N LYS A 93 -6.11 14.85 5.23
CA LYS A 93 -6.46 15.73 4.09
C LYS A 93 -6.86 14.95 2.84
N GLN A 94 -6.14 13.89 2.49
CA GLN A 94 -6.48 13.11 1.29
C GLN A 94 -7.67 12.16 1.55
N MET A 95 -7.91 11.74 2.78
CA MET A 95 -9.15 11.08 3.15
C MET A 95 -10.35 12.02 3.04
N ASP A 96 -10.21 13.28 3.49
CA ASP A 96 -11.26 14.30 3.37
C ASP A 96 -11.58 14.58 1.90
N VAL A 97 -10.57 14.68 1.03
CA VAL A 97 -10.78 14.78 -0.43
C VAL A 97 -11.63 13.61 -0.96
N ALA A 98 -11.35 12.38 -0.54
CA ALA A 98 -12.14 11.22 -0.96
C ALA A 98 -13.58 11.25 -0.37
N ILE A 99 -13.76 11.77 0.84
CA ILE A 99 -15.09 11.99 1.46
C ILE A 99 -15.88 13.04 0.67
N ASP A 100 -15.25 14.16 0.30
CA ASP A 100 -15.87 15.26 -0.43
C ASP A 100 -16.34 14.86 -1.84
N THR A 101 -15.71 13.84 -2.44
CA THR A 101 -16.20 13.24 -3.71
C THR A 101 -17.45 12.36 -3.52
N GLY A 102 -17.88 12.13 -2.30
CA GLY A 102 -19.04 11.26 -1.97
C GLY A 102 -18.71 9.76 -2.01
N ARG A 103 -17.44 9.38 -2.23
CA ARG A 103 -17.00 7.97 -2.33
C ARG A 103 -16.78 7.30 -0.98
N MET A 104 -16.64 8.07 0.08
CA MET A 104 -16.48 7.58 1.45
C MET A 104 -17.67 8.01 2.30
N ILE A 105 -17.99 7.24 3.33
CA ILE A 105 -19.00 7.64 4.30
C ILE A 105 -18.34 8.55 5.35
N SER A 106 -18.85 9.78 5.50
CA SER A 106 -18.34 10.70 6.51
C SER A 106 -18.44 10.10 7.92
N GLY A 107 -17.40 10.26 8.73
CA GLY A 107 -17.35 9.75 10.10
C GLY A 107 -16.95 8.28 10.25
N THR A 108 -16.71 7.54 9.14
CA THR A 108 -16.28 6.13 9.20
C THR A 108 -14.77 5.95 9.12
N ALA A 109 -14.03 6.99 8.76
CA ALA A 109 -12.58 6.94 8.67
C ALA A 109 -11.95 7.01 10.07
N HIS A 110 -11.12 6.02 10.41
CA HIS A 110 -10.43 5.96 11.69
C HIS A 110 -8.93 5.89 11.49
N THR A 111 -8.17 6.64 12.30
CA THR A 111 -6.71 6.52 12.32
C THR A 111 -6.33 5.15 12.84
N PHE A 112 -5.63 4.35 12.02
CA PHE A 112 -5.21 3.00 12.38
C PHE A 112 -3.74 2.88 12.74
N VAL A 113 -2.92 3.86 12.34
CA VAL A 113 -1.47 3.87 12.61
C VAL A 113 -0.94 5.29 12.47
N ARG A 114 0.25 5.55 13.04
CA ARG A 114 0.99 6.80 12.87
C ARG A 114 2.38 6.55 12.30
N ASN A 115 3.02 7.62 11.80
CA ASN A 115 4.36 7.55 11.23
C ASN A 115 5.17 8.81 11.54
N ARG A 116 6.48 8.76 11.33
CA ARG A 116 7.43 9.88 11.51
C ARG A 116 8.20 10.12 10.24
N LEU A 117 8.58 11.37 10.03
CA LEU A 117 9.54 11.73 9.00
C LEU A 117 10.97 11.43 9.45
N VAL A 118 11.79 11.15 8.45
CA VAL A 118 13.24 10.99 8.58
C VAL A 118 13.89 11.48 7.30
N VAL A 119 15.09 12.05 7.41
CA VAL A 119 15.94 12.33 6.25
C VAL A 119 16.73 11.08 5.92
N ILE A 120 16.84 10.76 4.64
CA ILE A 120 17.72 9.71 4.15
C ILE A 120 18.80 10.26 3.22
N THR A 121 19.94 9.57 3.19
CA THR A 121 21.04 9.78 2.24
C THR A 121 21.39 8.44 1.58
N PRO A 122 22.09 8.42 0.43
CA PRO A 122 22.72 7.21 -0.06
C PRO A 122 23.59 6.54 1.01
N LYS A 123 23.84 5.24 0.89
CA LYS A 123 24.60 4.49 1.89
C LYS A 123 26.03 4.98 2.06
N ASP A 124 26.68 5.37 0.96
CA ASP A 124 28.03 5.94 0.92
C ASP A 124 28.07 7.44 1.27
N ASN A 125 26.92 8.11 1.27
CA ASN A 125 26.75 9.53 1.64
C ASN A 125 27.84 10.46 1.07
N PRO A 126 27.97 10.57 -0.26
CA PRO A 126 29.07 11.34 -0.88
C PRO A 126 29.03 12.84 -0.52
N ALA A 127 27.85 13.41 -0.30
CA ALA A 127 27.67 14.79 0.13
C ALA A 127 27.95 15.04 1.62
N GLN A 128 28.26 13.98 2.38
CA GLN A 128 28.55 14.02 3.82
C GLN A 128 27.47 14.74 4.65
N LEU A 129 26.20 14.48 4.36
CA LEU A 129 25.08 14.99 5.13
C LEU A 129 24.96 14.19 6.44
N LYS A 130 25.12 14.85 7.58
CA LYS A 130 25.14 14.23 8.91
C LYS A 130 24.06 14.77 9.85
N SER A 131 23.51 15.94 9.51
CA SER A 131 22.59 16.66 10.40
C SER A 131 21.65 17.55 9.58
N LEU A 132 20.60 18.08 10.22
CA LEU A 132 19.61 18.94 9.56
C LEU A 132 20.22 20.23 8.96
N PRO A 133 21.19 20.92 9.61
CA PRO A 133 21.86 22.06 8.99
C PRO A 133 22.49 21.76 7.63
N ASP A 134 22.94 20.52 7.40
CA ASP A 134 23.61 20.14 6.16
C ASP A 134 22.67 20.18 4.95
N LEU A 135 21.36 20.08 5.16
CA LEU A 135 20.36 20.17 4.08
C LEU A 135 20.34 21.55 3.40
N ALA A 136 20.84 22.59 4.08
CA ALA A 136 20.93 23.94 3.55
C ALA A 136 22.31 24.25 2.91
N LYS A 137 23.23 23.28 2.81
CA LYS A 137 24.50 23.45 2.10
C LYS A 137 24.25 23.68 0.62
N SER A 138 25.00 24.62 0.03
CA SER A 138 24.90 24.86 -1.41
C SER A 138 25.48 23.69 -2.23
N GLY A 139 24.87 23.41 -3.37
CA GLY A 139 25.38 22.45 -4.35
C GLY A 139 25.01 20.98 -4.09
N ILE A 140 24.24 20.69 -3.04
CA ILE A 140 23.67 19.35 -2.83
C ILE A 140 22.38 19.18 -3.63
N LYS A 141 22.01 17.93 -3.90
CA LYS A 141 20.78 17.58 -4.59
C LYS A 141 19.83 16.88 -3.63
N LEU A 142 18.71 17.52 -3.35
CA LEU A 142 17.64 16.93 -2.55
C LEU A 142 16.48 16.50 -3.45
N VAL A 143 15.80 15.44 -3.06
CA VAL A 143 14.56 15.00 -3.66
C VAL A 143 13.47 14.93 -2.60
N PHE A 144 12.35 15.60 -2.88
CA PHE A 144 11.17 15.59 -2.01
C PHE A 144 9.99 14.99 -2.76
N ALA A 145 8.94 14.65 -2.06
CA ALA A 145 7.65 14.45 -2.71
C ALA A 145 6.98 15.80 -2.98
N ALA A 146 6.12 15.85 -3.99
CA ALA A 146 5.35 17.04 -4.31
C ALA A 146 4.48 17.46 -3.10
N LYS A 147 4.16 18.74 -3.00
CA LYS A 147 3.42 19.31 -1.85
C LYS A 147 2.00 18.75 -1.67
N GLU A 148 1.43 18.16 -2.71
CA GLU A 148 0.13 17.49 -2.68
C GLU A 148 0.21 16.10 -2.07
N VAL A 149 1.40 15.50 -2.08
CA VAL A 149 1.68 14.19 -1.47
C VAL A 149 1.78 14.35 0.04
N PRO A 150 1.20 13.45 0.86
CA PRO A 150 1.26 13.59 2.31
C PRO A 150 2.67 13.83 2.87
N VAL A 151 3.67 13.04 2.48
CA VAL A 151 5.06 13.21 2.96
C VAL A 151 5.67 14.53 2.50
N GLY A 152 5.32 15.02 1.30
CA GLY A 152 5.76 16.33 0.81
C GLY A 152 5.18 17.47 1.63
N GLN A 153 3.88 17.42 1.95
CA GLN A 153 3.26 18.39 2.87
C GLN A 153 3.95 18.37 4.24
N TYR A 154 4.14 17.20 4.81
CA TYR A 154 4.81 17.08 6.12
C TYR A 154 6.28 17.52 6.09
N ALA A 155 6.99 17.38 4.95
CA ALA A 155 8.33 17.89 4.77
C ALA A 155 8.34 19.43 4.81
N LEU A 156 7.35 20.09 4.19
CA LEU A 156 7.20 21.55 4.27
C LEU A 156 6.87 22.00 5.70
N ASP A 157 5.96 21.30 6.39
CA ASP A 157 5.61 21.57 7.79
C ASP A 157 6.83 21.42 8.71
N PHE A 158 7.70 20.45 8.45
CA PHE A 158 8.98 20.27 9.16
C PHE A 158 9.88 21.49 8.97
N LEU A 159 10.07 21.96 7.73
CA LEU A 159 10.90 23.12 7.44
C LEU A 159 10.34 24.37 8.11
N ASP A 160 9.03 24.57 8.11
CA ASP A 160 8.38 25.70 8.79
C ASP A 160 8.61 25.68 10.30
N LYS A 161 8.56 24.51 10.94
CA LYS A 161 8.87 24.34 12.36
C LYS A 161 10.32 24.68 12.68
N VAL A 162 11.26 24.30 11.80
CA VAL A 162 12.68 24.62 11.95
C VAL A 162 12.91 26.12 11.85
N VAL A 163 12.31 26.80 10.88
CA VAL A 163 12.40 28.26 10.74
C VAL A 163 11.79 28.94 11.96
N LYS A 164 10.63 28.50 12.43
CA LYS A 164 9.99 29.07 13.64
C LYS A 164 10.83 28.90 14.91
N ASP A 165 11.61 27.82 15.03
CA ASP A 165 12.55 27.61 16.14
C ASP A 165 13.73 28.60 16.11
N GLY A 166 14.09 29.15 14.95
CA GLY A 166 15.04 30.23 14.73
C GLY A 166 16.52 29.85 14.80
N ARG A 167 16.89 28.65 15.29
CA ARG A 167 18.29 28.27 15.51
C ARG A 167 19.08 27.99 14.23
N LEU A 168 18.44 27.68 13.13
CA LEU A 168 19.07 27.42 11.83
C LEU A 168 18.97 28.64 10.87
N GLY A 169 18.40 29.75 11.34
CA GLY A 169 18.21 30.97 10.55
C GLY A 169 16.87 31.03 9.82
N ALA A 170 16.42 32.25 9.54
CA ALA A 170 15.14 32.48 8.88
C ALA A 170 15.12 32.02 7.42
N ASP A 171 16.28 31.94 6.78
CA ASP A 171 16.46 31.51 5.37
C ASP A 171 16.71 29.99 5.20
N TYR A 172 16.66 29.21 6.29
CA TYR A 172 16.93 27.78 6.25
C TYR A 172 16.01 27.05 5.26
N LYS A 173 14.70 27.29 5.34
CA LYS A 173 13.71 26.68 4.45
C LYS A 173 14.02 26.98 2.98
N ASP A 174 14.28 28.25 2.66
CA ASP A 174 14.54 28.69 1.29
C ASP A 174 15.82 28.03 0.75
N LYS A 175 16.87 27.94 1.56
CA LYS A 175 18.12 27.24 1.19
C LYS A 175 17.90 25.75 0.95
N VAL A 176 17.13 25.08 1.80
CA VAL A 176 16.80 23.66 1.61
C VAL A 176 15.97 23.47 0.34
N LEU A 177 14.96 24.31 0.12
CA LEU A 177 14.12 24.20 -1.08
C LEU A 177 14.87 24.52 -2.37
N ALA A 178 15.86 25.42 -2.34
CA ALA A 178 16.74 25.71 -3.47
C ALA A 178 17.58 24.50 -3.90
N ASN A 179 17.81 23.55 -3.01
CA ASN A 179 18.52 22.30 -3.27
C ASN A 179 17.60 21.18 -3.82
N VAL A 180 16.28 21.37 -3.82
CA VAL A 180 15.33 20.35 -4.31
C VAL A 180 15.34 20.35 -5.83
N VAL A 181 15.89 19.28 -6.39
CA VAL A 181 16.03 19.10 -7.84
C VAL A 181 14.87 18.36 -8.48
N SER A 182 14.05 17.68 -7.68
CA SER A 182 12.89 16.91 -8.17
C SER A 182 11.83 16.77 -7.08
N ASN A 183 10.56 16.74 -7.51
CA ASN A 183 9.39 16.53 -6.66
C ASN A 183 8.65 15.28 -7.14
N GLU A 184 8.60 14.25 -6.30
CA GLU A 184 8.10 12.93 -6.63
C GLU A 184 6.61 12.79 -6.35
N GLN A 185 5.96 11.86 -7.03
CA GLN A 185 4.53 11.61 -6.91
C GLN A 185 4.16 10.76 -5.70
N ASP A 186 5.13 10.08 -5.09
CA ASP A 186 4.97 9.30 -3.85
C ASP A 186 6.32 9.14 -3.12
N VAL A 187 6.26 8.59 -1.89
CA VAL A 187 7.44 8.44 -1.03
C VAL A 187 8.40 7.34 -1.50
N LYS A 188 7.90 6.31 -2.17
CA LYS A 188 8.77 5.22 -2.66
C LYS A 188 9.64 5.70 -3.82
N ALA A 189 9.15 6.64 -4.64
CA ALA A 189 9.96 7.31 -5.67
C ALA A 189 11.07 8.17 -5.05
N VAL A 190 10.80 8.89 -3.95
CA VAL A 190 11.84 9.60 -3.19
C VAL A 190 12.91 8.62 -2.69
N LEU A 191 12.49 7.54 -2.00
CA LEU A 191 13.40 6.51 -1.51
C LEU A 191 14.25 5.91 -2.62
N ALA A 192 13.65 5.58 -3.76
CA ALA A 192 14.33 4.95 -4.89
C ALA A 192 15.45 5.86 -5.46
N LYS A 193 15.18 7.14 -5.68
CA LYS A 193 16.18 8.10 -6.19
C LYS A 193 17.37 8.25 -5.26
N VAL A 194 17.12 8.36 -3.95
CA VAL A 194 18.21 8.44 -2.98
C VAL A 194 18.98 7.11 -2.91
N ALA A 195 18.29 5.97 -2.88
CA ALA A 195 18.92 4.65 -2.84
C ALA A 195 19.77 4.32 -4.08
N LEU A 196 19.47 4.94 -5.23
CA LEU A 196 20.23 4.84 -6.48
C LEU A 196 21.38 5.88 -6.58
N GLY A 197 21.48 6.81 -5.63
CA GLY A 197 22.49 7.87 -5.67
C GLY A 197 22.18 9.00 -6.67
N GLU A 198 20.95 9.09 -7.15
CA GLU A 198 20.49 10.18 -8.04
C GLU A 198 20.35 11.51 -7.29
N ALA A 199 20.20 11.45 -5.96
CA ALA A 199 20.15 12.58 -5.06
C ALA A 199 20.97 12.31 -3.80
N ASP A 200 21.50 13.40 -3.19
CA ASP A 200 22.30 13.36 -1.96
C ASP A 200 21.44 13.13 -0.71
N GLY A 201 20.17 13.46 -0.78
CA GLY A 201 19.23 13.24 0.32
C GLY A 201 17.78 13.44 -0.06
N GLY A 202 16.89 12.99 0.82
CA GLY A 202 15.45 13.11 0.67
C GLY A 202 14.73 12.93 2.00
N ILE A 203 13.44 13.25 2.02
CA ILE A 203 12.58 13.07 3.21
C ILE A 203 11.57 11.98 2.94
N VAL A 204 11.56 10.97 3.80
CA VAL A 204 10.66 9.81 3.76
C VAL A 204 10.09 9.54 5.15
N TYR A 205 9.30 8.49 5.31
CA TYR A 205 8.87 8.01 6.62
C TYR A 205 9.83 6.95 7.19
N THR A 206 9.80 6.76 8.51
CA THR A 206 10.55 5.68 9.18
C THR A 206 10.18 4.31 8.65
N SER A 207 8.92 4.09 8.28
CA SER A 207 8.41 2.83 7.69
C SER A 207 8.98 2.50 6.31
N ASP A 208 9.52 3.49 5.59
CA ASP A 208 10.11 3.26 4.28
C ASP A 208 11.52 2.64 4.38
N ILE A 209 12.16 2.76 5.55
CA ILE A 209 13.50 2.19 5.80
C ILE A 209 13.35 0.75 6.29
N THR A 210 12.86 -0.12 5.41
CA THR A 210 12.83 -1.57 5.65
C THR A 210 14.24 -2.14 5.77
N ALA A 211 14.38 -3.40 6.19
CA ALA A 211 15.69 -4.07 6.25
C ALA A 211 16.41 -4.01 4.90
N ALA A 212 15.70 -4.19 3.78
CA ALA A 212 16.26 -4.10 2.43
C ALA A 212 16.67 -2.67 2.07
N ALA A 213 15.83 -1.66 2.35
CA ALA A 213 16.15 -0.26 2.09
C ALA A 213 17.34 0.22 2.94
N GLY A 214 17.43 -0.20 4.21
CA GLY A 214 18.52 0.14 5.13
C GLY A 214 19.91 -0.34 4.69
N THR A 215 19.98 -1.28 3.74
CA THR A 215 21.28 -1.64 3.10
C THR A 215 21.75 -0.60 2.09
N LYS A 216 20.84 0.24 1.57
CA LYS A 216 21.09 1.19 0.47
C LYS A 216 21.10 2.64 0.92
N VAL A 217 20.52 2.96 2.07
CA VAL A 217 20.43 4.32 2.59
C VAL A 217 20.91 4.40 4.04
N GLN A 218 21.35 5.60 4.44
CA GLN A 218 21.53 5.99 5.85
C GLN A 218 20.37 6.89 6.25
N ARG A 219 20.16 7.06 7.57
CA ARG A 219 19.11 7.93 8.09
C ARG A 219 19.71 9.02 8.98
N ILE A 220 19.10 10.21 8.94
CA ILE A 220 19.30 11.30 9.84
C ILE A 220 17.95 11.59 10.50
N ASP A 221 17.91 11.47 11.83
CA ASP A 221 16.65 11.64 12.57
C ASP A 221 16.21 13.11 12.61
N ILE A 222 14.92 13.34 12.44
CA ILE A 222 14.29 14.63 12.67
C ILE A 222 13.79 14.66 14.13
N PRO A 223 14.30 15.56 14.99
CA PRO A 223 13.85 15.66 16.38
C PRO A 223 12.33 15.86 16.49
N ASP A 224 11.70 15.27 17.50
CA ASP A 224 10.25 15.26 17.68
C ASP A 224 9.61 16.65 17.63
N LYS A 225 10.29 17.67 18.15
CA LYS A 225 9.81 19.06 18.12
C LYS A 225 9.65 19.63 16.71
N PHE A 226 10.38 19.11 15.73
CA PHE A 226 10.29 19.50 14.32
C PHE A 226 9.48 18.49 13.51
N ASN A 227 9.36 17.24 13.99
CA ASN A 227 8.64 16.20 13.28
C ASN A 227 7.13 16.47 13.31
N THR A 228 6.45 16.04 12.25
CA THR A 228 5.00 15.96 12.22
C THR A 228 4.61 14.49 12.26
N ILE A 229 3.87 14.10 13.30
CA ILE A 229 3.40 12.72 13.41
C ILE A 229 2.24 12.54 12.43
N ALA A 230 2.51 11.83 11.36
CA ALA A 230 1.52 11.52 10.34
C ALA A 230 0.47 10.53 10.88
N ALA A 231 -0.81 10.88 10.76
CA ALA A 231 -1.93 10.02 11.12
C ALA A 231 -2.51 9.40 9.86
N TYR A 232 -2.63 8.07 9.83
CA TYR A 232 -3.10 7.30 8.69
C TYR A 232 -4.53 6.84 8.91
N PRO A 233 -5.52 7.45 8.27
CA PRO A 233 -6.90 6.99 8.31
C PRO A 233 -7.15 5.88 7.29
N ILE A 234 -8.10 4.99 7.63
CA ILE A 234 -8.63 3.94 6.78
C ILE A 234 -10.15 3.91 6.86
N ALA A 235 -10.81 3.63 5.74
CA ALA A 235 -12.26 3.41 5.68
C ALA A 235 -12.64 2.55 4.48
N ALA A 236 -13.80 1.89 4.54
CA ALA A 236 -14.42 1.24 3.40
C ALA A 236 -14.98 2.27 2.41
N VAL A 237 -14.91 1.96 1.12
CA VAL A 237 -15.50 2.76 0.05
C VAL A 237 -17.02 2.53 0.05
N LYS A 238 -17.80 3.61 -0.01
CA LYS A 238 -19.25 3.60 0.17
C LYS A 238 -20.01 2.68 -0.79
N ASP A 239 -19.58 2.67 -2.03
CA ASP A 239 -20.21 1.91 -3.13
C ASP A 239 -19.38 0.65 -3.51
N SER A 240 -18.59 0.15 -2.56
CA SER A 240 -17.95 -1.16 -2.68
C SER A 240 -19.00 -2.25 -2.93
N LYS A 241 -18.70 -3.14 -3.89
CA LYS A 241 -19.53 -4.34 -4.14
C LYS A 241 -19.34 -5.41 -3.05
N HIS A 242 -18.32 -5.25 -2.21
CA HIS A 242 -17.92 -6.17 -1.15
C HIS A 242 -17.85 -5.45 0.20
N LEU A 243 -18.85 -4.61 0.52
CA LEU A 243 -18.82 -3.70 1.68
C LEU A 243 -18.58 -4.44 3.00
N ASP A 244 -19.22 -5.61 3.21
CA ASP A 244 -19.02 -6.41 4.43
C ASP A 244 -17.58 -6.92 4.55
N LEU A 245 -17.00 -7.36 3.44
CA LEU A 245 -15.60 -7.80 3.39
C LEU A 245 -14.64 -6.61 3.60
N ALA A 246 -14.94 -5.46 3.01
CA ALA A 246 -14.19 -4.22 3.21
C ALA A 246 -14.19 -3.79 4.68
N ASN A 247 -15.34 -3.86 5.35
CA ASN A 247 -15.46 -3.60 6.78
C ASN A 247 -14.69 -4.63 7.62
N THR A 248 -14.74 -5.91 7.24
CA THR A 248 -13.99 -6.98 7.90
C THR A 248 -12.48 -6.75 7.76
N PHE A 249 -11.98 -6.38 6.58
CA PHE A 249 -10.57 -6.02 6.37
C PHE A 249 -10.19 -4.79 7.19
N THR A 250 -11.02 -3.75 7.17
CA THR A 250 -10.79 -2.53 7.96
C THR A 250 -10.69 -2.86 9.46
N ALA A 251 -11.62 -3.69 9.99
CA ALA A 251 -11.57 -4.13 11.38
C ALA A 251 -10.31 -4.98 11.68
N TYR A 252 -9.89 -5.83 10.74
CA TYR A 252 -8.69 -6.66 10.88
C TYR A 252 -7.43 -5.80 11.08
N ILE A 253 -7.33 -4.65 10.41
CA ILE A 253 -6.19 -3.72 10.57
C ILE A 253 -6.00 -3.26 12.02
N PHE A 254 -7.07 -3.19 12.81
CA PHE A 254 -7.02 -2.81 14.24
C PHE A 254 -6.69 -3.98 15.17
N THR A 255 -6.61 -5.22 14.68
CA THR A 255 -6.26 -6.36 15.52
C THR A 255 -4.81 -6.29 16.01
N PRO A 256 -4.49 -6.88 17.17
CA PRO A 256 -3.10 -6.94 17.64
C PRO A 256 -2.12 -7.54 16.63
N ALA A 257 -2.56 -8.55 15.87
CA ALA A 257 -1.73 -9.20 14.84
C ALA A 257 -1.35 -8.23 13.71
N ALA A 258 -2.30 -7.49 13.16
CA ALA A 258 -2.04 -6.49 12.12
C ALA A 258 -1.22 -5.31 12.66
N GLN A 259 -1.50 -4.86 13.88
CA GLN A 259 -0.75 -3.78 14.53
C GLN A 259 0.73 -4.18 14.80
N GLN A 260 0.99 -5.43 15.16
CA GLN A 260 2.37 -5.94 15.29
C GLN A 260 3.13 -5.92 13.96
N VAL A 261 2.47 -6.26 12.85
CA VAL A 261 3.07 -6.13 11.51
C VAL A 261 3.40 -4.66 11.21
N LEU A 262 2.47 -3.73 11.46
CA LEU A 262 2.74 -2.31 11.25
C LEU A 262 3.95 -1.82 12.06
N VAL A 263 4.04 -2.19 13.34
CA VAL A 263 5.19 -1.84 14.20
C VAL A 263 6.50 -2.47 13.69
N LYS A 264 6.47 -3.73 13.25
CA LYS A 264 7.62 -4.41 12.63
C LYS A 264 8.19 -3.61 11.45
N TYR A 265 7.33 -2.95 10.67
CA TYR A 265 7.72 -2.10 9.55
C TYR A 265 7.96 -0.62 9.95
N GLY A 266 8.15 -0.31 11.23
CA GLY A 266 8.58 1.02 11.69
C GLY A 266 7.46 2.05 11.83
N PHE A 267 6.20 1.65 11.76
CA PHE A 267 5.07 2.48 12.11
C PHE A 267 4.90 2.61 13.63
N ILE A 268 4.13 3.60 14.06
CA ILE A 268 3.78 3.86 15.46
C ILE A 268 2.34 3.37 15.66
N ALA A 269 2.16 2.32 16.50
CA ALA A 269 0.84 1.81 16.83
C ALA A 269 -0.05 2.89 17.47
N ILE A 270 -1.34 2.78 17.24
CA ILE A 270 -2.34 3.51 18.03
C ILE A 270 -2.49 2.81 19.39
N LYS A 271 -2.69 3.61 20.43
CA LYS A 271 -2.99 3.08 21.78
C LYS A 271 -4.47 2.77 21.89
#